data_7ef51750bca6538bb508fa6e24c1ae40
#
_entry.id   7ef51750bca6538bb508fa6e24c1ae40
#
_cell.length_a   1.000
_cell.length_b   1.000
_cell.length_c   1.000
_cell.angle_alpha   90.00
_cell.angle_beta   90.00
_cell.angle_gamma   90.00
#
_symmetry.space_group_name_H-M   'P 1'
#
loop_
_entity.id
_entity.type
_entity.pdbx_description
1 polymer ?
#
loop_
_entity_poly.entity_id
_entity_poly.type
_entity_poly.pdbx_seq_one_letter_code
_entity_poly.pdbx_strand_id
1 'polypeptide(L)'
;NPIGLKVGPTLNVNDLLKLIDKLNPKNEKGRLTLITRLGHDKVDKLLPQLLRKIKNEGRNVNWFCDPMHANTIKSSTNYKTRPFKNILKEVELFFDIQKSENSIASGVHFEMTGQEVTECTGGAQEISDEKLGDRYRTHCDPRLNASQALEMAFLTAEALKKIREEKNSQKKDIIANN
;
A
#
# COMPACT_ATOMS: atom_id res chain seq x y z
N ASN A 1 18.19 -13.12 7.29
CA ASN A 1 16.73 -13.10 7.19
C ASN A 1 16.26 -11.89 6.38
N PRO A 2 15.14 -12.00 5.64
CA PRO A 2 14.53 -10.85 4.99
C PRO A 2 14.15 -9.75 5.99
N ILE A 3 14.21 -8.49 5.55
CA ILE A 3 13.94 -7.31 6.39
C ILE A 3 12.88 -6.44 5.71
N GLY A 4 11.91 -5.94 6.48
CA GLY A 4 10.96 -4.91 6.04
C GLY A 4 11.32 -3.55 6.62
N LEU A 5 11.33 -2.52 5.78
CA LEU A 5 11.57 -1.13 6.16
C LEU A 5 10.36 -0.27 5.81
N LYS A 6 9.75 0.39 6.79
CA LYS A 6 8.66 1.34 6.56
C LYS A 6 9.19 2.66 5.99
N VAL A 7 8.57 3.10 4.89
CA VAL A 7 8.94 4.32 4.17
C VAL A 7 7.77 5.31 4.22
N GLY A 8 7.93 6.35 5.02
CA GLY A 8 6.92 7.42 5.20
C GLY A 8 7.13 8.62 4.26
N PRO A 9 6.16 9.55 4.21
CA PRO A 9 6.17 10.67 3.27
C PRO A 9 7.24 11.74 3.57
N THR A 10 7.85 11.70 4.73
CA THR A 10 8.88 12.67 5.15
C THR A 10 10.31 12.15 5.02
N LEU A 11 10.48 10.88 4.60
CA LEU A 11 11.80 10.28 4.48
C LEU A 11 12.55 10.85 3.28
N ASN A 12 13.76 11.35 3.51
CA ASN A 12 14.64 11.83 2.45
C ASN A 12 15.16 10.63 1.63
N VAL A 13 15.12 10.74 0.31
CA VAL A 13 15.52 9.65 -0.58
C VAL A 13 17.00 9.27 -0.46
N ASN A 14 17.90 10.22 -0.17
CA ASN A 14 19.32 9.93 -0.01
C ASN A 14 19.58 9.18 1.31
N ASP A 15 18.82 9.47 2.35
CA ASP A 15 18.90 8.72 3.61
C ASP A 15 18.30 7.33 3.45
N LEU A 16 17.25 7.18 2.63
CA LEU A 16 16.73 5.87 2.26
C LEU A 16 17.79 5.01 1.56
N LEU A 17 18.57 5.58 0.62
CA LEU A 17 19.66 4.86 -0.05
C LEU A 17 20.73 4.38 0.94
N LYS A 18 21.14 5.22 1.88
CA LYS A 18 22.08 4.82 2.95
C LYS A 18 21.54 3.68 3.81
N LEU A 19 20.23 3.71 4.13
CA LEU A 19 19.58 2.63 4.87
C LEU A 19 19.54 1.34 4.06
N ILE A 20 19.23 1.41 2.77
CA ILE A 20 19.26 0.25 1.86
C ILE A 20 20.65 -0.37 1.83
N ASP A 21 21.69 0.45 1.65
CA ASP A 21 23.08 -0.03 1.61
C ASP A 21 23.52 -0.69 2.93
N LYS A 22 23.04 -0.17 4.06
CA LYS A 22 23.32 -0.75 5.37
C LYS A 22 22.55 -2.04 5.64
N LEU A 23 21.28 -2.14 5.21
CA LEU A 23 20.43 -3.29 5.46
C LEU A 23 20.62 -4.42 4.44
N ASN A 24 21.06 -4.07 3.24
CA ASN A 24 21.34 -5.01 2.14
C ASN A 24 22.68 -4.71 1.46
N PRO A 25 23.83 -4.80 2.19
CA PRO A 25 25.14 -4.40 1.70
C PRO A 25 25.63 -5.22 0.49
N LYS A 26 25.11 -6.43 0.32
CA LYS A 26 25.44 -7.29 -0.84
C LYS A 26 24.45 -7.13 -1.99
N ASN A 27 23.49 -6.24 -1.87
CA ASN A 27 22.42 -6.00 -2.86
C ASN A 27 21.68 -7.29 -3.28
N GLU A 28 21.43 -8.19 -2.33
CA GLU A 28 20.79 -9.48 -2.54
C GLU A 28 19.30 -9.30 -2.90
N LYS A 29 18.84 -10.01 -3.92
CA LYS A 29 17.42 -10.04 -4.28
C LYS A 29 16.58 -10.70 -3.19
N GLY A 30 15.42 -10.13 -2.87
CA GLY A 30 14.51 -10.65 -1.84
C GLY A 30 14.93 -10.35 -0.39
N ARG A 31 16.10 -9.74 -0.17
CA ARG A 31 16.60 -9.41 1.17
C ARG A 31 15.84 -8.27 1.83
N LEU A 32 15.54 -7.21 1.10
CA LEU A 32 14.94 -5.99 1.64
C LEU A 32 13.61 -5.69 0.98
N THR A 33 12.59 -5.46 1.79
CA THR A 33 11.26 -5.00 1.38
C THR A 33 11.04 -3.58 1.88
N LEU A 34 10.78 -2.65 0.96
CA LEU A 34 10.33 -1.30 1.29
C LEU A 34 8.81 -1.30 1.37
N ILE A 35 8.28 -0.94 2.53
CA ILE A 35 6.84 -0.89 2.81
C ILE A 35 6.44 0.58 2.84
N THR A 36 5.95 1.09 1.71
CA THR A 36 5.55 2.49 1.58
C THR A 36 4.25 2.75 2.32
N ARG A 37 4.21 3.86 3.08
CA ARG A 37 3.02 4.40 3.74
C ARG A 37 2.96 5.91 3.48
N LEU A 38 2.53 6.28 2.29
CA LEU A 38 2.68 7.66 1.80
C LEU A 38 1.41 8.50 1.97
N GLY A 39 0.25 7.85 2.05
CA GLY A 39 -1.06 8.48 2.08
C GLY A 39 -1.66 8.62 0.68
N HIS A 40 -2.98 8.49 0.61
CA HIS A 40 -3.75 8.55 -0.64
C HIS A 40 -3.61 9.88 -1.40
N ASP A 41 -3.20 10.94 -0.70
CA ASP A 41 -3.04 12.31 -1.22
C ASP A 41 -1.61 12.64 -1.67
N LYS A 42 -0.64 11.76 -1.41
CA LYS A 42 0.79 12.00 -1.70
C LYS A 42 1.46 10.88 -2.47
N VAL A 43 0.88 9.69 -2.51
CA VAL A 43 1.48 8.52 -3.15
C VAL A 43 1.78 8.76 -4.63
N ASP A 44 0.91 9.47 -5.33
CA ASP A 44 1.05 9.82 -6.76
C ASP A 44 2.27 10.70 -7.06
N LYS A 45 2.66 11.55 -6.11
CA LYS A 45 3.82 12.46 -6.23
C LYS A 45 5.12 11.82 -5.75
N LEU A 46 5.05 11.05 -4.65
CA LEU A 46 6.24 10.57 -3.95
C LEU A 46 6.74 9.22 -4.48
N LEU A 47 5.83 8.29 -4.76
CA LEU A 47 6.21 6.94 -5.14
C LEU A 47 6.99 6.86 -6.45
N PRO A 48 6.61 7.58 -7.55
CA PRO A 48 7.39 7.53 -8.80
C PRO A 48 8.84 7.98 -8.61
N GLN A 49 9.08 9.00 -7.80
CA GLN A 49 10.42 9.52 -7.53
C GLN A 49 11.28 8.49 -6.80
N LEU A 50 10.70 7.80 -5.80
CA LEU A 50 11.37 6.73 -5.05
C LEU A 50 11.73 5.56 -5.97
N LEU A 51 10.77 5.11 -6.79
CA LEU A 51 10.96 4.00 -7.73
C LEU A 51 12.10 4.28 -8.71
N ARG A 52 12.05 5.44 -9.36
CA ARG A 52 13.08 5.86 -10.34
C ARG A 52 14.45 5.98 -9.68
N LYS A 53 14.53 6.62 -8.52
CA LYS A 53 15.82 6.83 -7.84
C LYS A 53 16.46 5.50 -7.45
N ILE A 54 15.71 4.60 -6.80
CA ILE A 54 16.22 3.30 -6.35
C ILE A 54 16.61 2.42 -7.54
N LYS A 55 15.80 2.44 -8.62
CA LYS A 55 16.10 1.73 -9.87
C LYS A 55 17.38 2.25 -10.53
N ASN A 56 17.54 3.57 -10.64
CA ASN A 56 18.74 4.19 -11.23
C ASN A 56 20.01 3.91 -10.45
N GLU A 57 19.90 3.75 -9.13
CA GLU A 57 21.01 3.35 -8.25
C GLU A 57 21.27 1.82 -8.26
N GLY A 58 20.50 1.05 -9.04
CA GLY A 58 20.67 -0.39 -9.17
C GLY A 58 20.40 -1.20 -7.90
N ARG A 59 19.56 -0.69 -6.98
CA ARG A 59 19.29 -1.38 -5.72
C ARG A 59 18.16 -2.40 -5.86
N ASN A 60 18.40 -3.62 -5.36
CA ASN A 60 17.42 -4.69 -5.33
C ASN A 60 16.54 -4.58 -4.08
N VAL A 61 15.27 -4.23 -4.26
CA VAL A 61 14.27 -4.16 -3.19
C VAL A 61 12.94 -4.71 -3.67
N ASN A 62 12.12 -5.22 -2.75
CA ASN A 62 10.72 -5.50 -2.99
C ASN A 62 9.87 -4.30 -2.55
N TRP A 63 8.73 -4.09 -3.20
CA TRP A 63 7.83 -2.98 -2.92
C TRP A 63 6.49 -3.47 -2.38
N PHE A 64 6.15 -3.03 -1.17
CA PHE A 64 4.85 -3.23 -0.54
C PHE A 64 4.16 -1.89 -0.28
N CYS A 65 2.83 -1.89 -0.27
CA CYS A 65 2.03 -0.77 0.17
C CYS A 65 1.46 -1.04 1.56
N ASP A 66 1.62 -0.08 2.47
CA ASP A 66 0.89 0.03 3.73
C ASP A 66 -0.07 1.23 3.60
N PRO A 67 -1.30 1.03 3.20
CA PRO A 67 -2.26 2.11 3.00
C PRO A 67 -2.97 2.49 4.30
N MET A 68 -2.55 1.93 5.43
CA MET A 68 -3.22 2.11 6.71
C MET A 68 -2.68 3.34 7.47
N HIS A 69 -1.34 3.37 7.70
CA HIS A 69 -0.77 4.26 8.70
C HIS A 69 -0.77 5.75 8.30
N ALA A 70 -0.65 6.07 7.00
CA ALA A 70 -0.70 7.47 6.54
C ALA A 70 -2.12 7.98 6.25
N ASN A 71 -3.12 7.11 6.30
CA ASN A 71 -4.54 7.47 6.13
C ASN A 71 -5.31 7.54 7.47
N THR A 72 -4.59 7.54 8.59
CA THR A 72 -5.19 7.68 9.91
C THR A 72 -5.55 9.15 10.17
N ILE A 73 -6.80 9.38 10.53
CA ILE A 73 -7.34 10.70 10.86
C ILE A 73 -8.06 10.67 12.22
N LYS A 74 -8.40 11.84 12.73
CA LYS A 74 -9.32 12.00 13.85
C LYS A 74 -10.70 12.35 13.31
N SER A 75 -11.71 11.57 13.69
CA SER A 75 -13.12 11.80 13.28
C SER A 75 -13.72 13.01 13.97
N SER A 76 -14.89 13.44 13.52
CA SER A 76 -15.71 14.48 14.17
C SER A 76 -16.11 14.08 15.60
N THR A 77 -16.22 12.79 15.89
CA THR A 77 -16.51 12.23 17.21
C THR A 77 -15.27 11.94 18.07
N ASN A 78 -14.11 12.47 17.67
CA ASN A 78 -12.82 12.33 18.34
C ASN A 78 -12.18 10.92 18.33
N TYR A 79 -12.74 9.93 17.67
CA TYR A 79 -12.11 8.65 17.46
C TYR A 79 -10.98 8.73 16.44
N LYS A 80 -9.92 7.99 16.67
CA LYS A 80 -8.90 7.72 15.66
C LYS A 80 -9.49 6.73 14.65
N THR A 81 -9.49 7.06 13.37
CA THR A 81 -10.11 6.24 12.33
C THR A 81 -9.35 6.30 11.02
N ARG A 82 -9.75 5.46 10.07
CA ARG A 82 -9.22 5.43 8.70
C ARG A 82 -10.39 5.32 7.73
N PRO A 83 -10.60 6.30 6.83
CA PRO A 83 -11.62 6.17 5.79
C PRO A 83 -11.26 5.06 4.80
N PHE A 84 -12.13 4.07 4.65
CA PHE A 84 -11.95 2.93 3.74
C PHE A 84 -11.60 3.37 2.31
N LYS A 85 -12.28 4.41 1.81
CA LYS A 85 -12.02 4.98 0.49
C LYS A 85 -10.59 5.50 0.30
N ASN A 86 -9.96 6.02 1.36
CA ASN A 86 -8.59 6.52 1.30
C ASN A 86 -7.58 5.36 1.26
N ILE A 87 -7.86 4.30 2.02
CA ILE A 87 -7.07 3.06 2.02
C ILE A 87 -7.10 2.44 0.62
N LEU A 88 -8.31 2.27 0.06
CA LEU A 88 -8.50 1.71 -1.28
C LEU A 88 -7.78 2.55 -2.34
N LYS A 89 -7.95 3.88 -2.31
CA LYS A 89 -7.31 4.78 -3.26
C LYS A 89 -5.78 4.70 -3.23
N GLU A 90 -5.16 4.59 -2.05
CA GLU A 90 -3.70 4.42 -1.98
C GLU A 90 -3.25 3.09 -2.57
N VAL A 91 -4.01 2.00 -2.36
CA VAL A 91 -3.73 0.68 -2.97
C VAL A 91 -3.82 0.74 -4.50
N GLU A 92 -4.87 1.30 -5.04
CA GLU A 92 -5.07 1.43 -6.49
C GLU A 92 -3.93 2.25 -7.12
N LEU A 93 -3.65 3.43 -6.58
CA LEU A 93 -2.56 4.29 -7.04
C LEU A 93 -1.19 3.60 -6.93
N PHE A 94 -0.95 2.85 -5.86
CA PHE A 94 0.29 2.09 -5.72
C PHE A 94 0.48 1.09 -6.87
N PHE A 95 -0.54 0.33 -7.21
CA PHE A 95 -0.46 -0.65 -8.31
C PHE A 95 -0.30 0.03 -9.67
N ASP A 96 -1.06 1.09 -9.94
CA ASP A 96 -0.99 1.82 -11.22
C ASP A 96 0.39 2.47 -11.41
N ILE A 97 0.95 3.07 -10.37
CA ILE A 97 2.28 3.68 -10.41
C ILE A 97 3.36 2.62 -10.60
N GLN A 98 3.31 1.51 -9.87
CA GLN A 98 4.26 0.40 -10.06
C GLN A 98 4.27 -0.10 -11.50
N LYS A 99 3.09 -0.19 -12.12
CA LYS A 99 2.93 -0.57 -13.53
C LYS A 99 3.54 0.49 -14.46
N SER A 100 3.18 1.77 -14.29
CA SER A 100 3.65 2.87 -15.16
C SER A 100 5.16 3.07 -15.10
N GLU A 101 5.79 2.81 -13.95
CA GLU A 101 7.24 2.90 -13.75
C GLU A 101 8.00 1.60 -14.12
N ASN A 102 7.32 0.60 -14.71
CA ASN A 102 7.91 -0.71 -15.00
C ASN A 102 8.59 -1.32 -13.77
N SER A 103 7.90 -1.25 -12.64
CA SER A 103 8.28 -1.86 -11.37
C SER A 103 7.32 -2.99 -10.99
N ILE A 104 7.59 -3.70 -9.91
CA ILE A 104 6.79 -4.84 -9.47
C ILE A 104 6.21 -4.53 -8.09
N ALA A 105 4.87 -4.42 -8.02
CA ALA A 105 4.15 -4.45 -6.77
C ALA A 105 4.22 -5.86 -6.17
N SER A 106 4.87 -6.01 -5.03
CA SER A 106 5.10 -7.31 -4.40
C SER A 106 4.02 -7.69 -3.38
N GLY A 107 3.27 -6.71 -2.87
CA GLY A 107 2.19 -6.97 -1.92
C GLY A 107 1.66 -5.74 -1.21
N VAL A 108 0.74 -6.00 -0.29
CA VAL A 108 0.10 -5.00 0.58
C VAL A 108 0.22 -5.42 2.04
N HIS A 109 0.18 -4.46 2.94
CA HIS A 109 0.24 -4.66 4.38
C HIS A 109 -0.97 -3.98 5.03
N PHE A 110 -1.92 -4.78 5.51
CA PHE A 110 -3.13 -4.30 6.16
C PHE A 110 -3.15 -4.61 7.66
N GLU A 111 -3.83 -3.74 8.41
CA GLU A 111 -4.27 -4.01 9.77
C GLU A 111 -5.75 -4.36 9.76
N MET A 112 -6.09 -5.60 10.08
CA MET A 112 -7.45 -6.13 10.01
C MET A 112 -7.77 -7.07 11.16
N THR A 113 -9.05 -7.30 11.37
CA THR A 113 -9.55 -8.30 12.34
C THR A 113 -10.71 -9.07 11.74
N GLY A 114 -10.88 -10.33 12.14
CA GLY A 114 -12.04 -11.15 11.77
C GLY A 114 -13.34 -10.78 12.51
N GLN A 115 -13.32 -9.74 13.35
CA GLN A 115 -14.48 -9.27 14.08
C GLN A 115 -15.15 -8.10 13.36
N GLU A 116 -16.46 -7.95 13.53
CA GLU A 116 -17.24 -6.82 13.01
C GLU A 116 -17.11 -5.59 13.93
N VAL A 117 -15.89 -5.04 14.00
CA VAL A 117 -15.61 -3.79 14.70
C VAL A 117 -16.01 -2.57 13.85
N THR A 118 -16.17 -1.41 14.49
CA THR A 118 -16.47 -0.14 13.83
C THR A 118 -15.32 0.86 13.99
N GLU A 119 -14.11 0.45 13.61
CA GLU A 119 -12.89 1.25 13.83
C GLU A 119 -12.49 2.10 12.60
N CYS A 120 -12.84 1.64 11.40
CA CYS A 120 -12.64 2.36 10.14
C CYS A 120 -13.98 2.80 9.55
N THR A 121 -14.04 4.01 9.00
CA THR A 121 -15.27 4.54 8.39
C THR A 121 -15.44 4.06 6.94
N GLY A 122 -16.70 3.95 6.47
CA GLY A 122 -17.04 3.53 5.11
C GLY A 122 -17.05 2.01 4.93
N GLY A 123 -16.75 1.56 3.70
CA GLY A 123 -16.96 0.18 3.25
C GLY A 123 -18.43 -0.10 2.94
N ALA A 124 -18.75 -1.32 2.52
CA ALA A 124 -20.11 -1.74 2.16
C ALA A 124 -21.15 -1.56 3.30
N GLN A 125 -20.70 -1.51 4.56
CA GLN A 125 -21.55 -1.25 5.72
C GLN A 125 -21.81 0.24 5.98
N GLU A 126 -21.19 1.14 5.23
CA GLU A 126 -21.32 2.60 5.35
C GLU A 126 -21.14 3.11 6.80
N ILE A 127 -20.08 2.63 7.48
CA ILE A 127 -19.80 3.03 8.86
C ILE A 127 -19.53 4.53 8.89
N SER A 128 -20.38 5.30 9.57
CA SER A 128 -20.21 6.74 9.77
C SER A 128 -19.39 7.07 11.01
N ASP A 129 -18.99 8.34 11.16
CA ASP A 129 -18.24 8.82 12.34
C ASP A 129 -19.01 8.57 13.66
N GLU A 130 -20.34 8.71 13.64
CA GLU A 130 -21.22 8.52 14.80
C GLU A 130 -21.24 7.05 15.27
N LYS A 131 -21.11 6.12 14.31
CA LYS A 131 -21.11 4.66 14.57
C LYS A 131 -19.77 4.12 15.07
N LEU A 132 -18.68 4.91 15.02
CA LEU A 132 -17.37 4.43 15.45
C LEU A 132 -17.37 3.91 16.88
N GLY A 133 -18.10 4.58 17.80
CA GLY A 133 -18.19 4.19 19.21
C GLY A 133 -18.90 2.86 19.48
N ASP A 134 -19.71 2.34 18.56
CA ASP A 134 -20.56 1.16 18.79
C ASP A 134 -19.73 -0.10 19.11
N ARG A 135 -18.65 -0.32 18.37
CA ARG A 135 -17.76 -1.49 18.52
C ARG A 135 -16.29 -1.11 18.29
N TYR A 136 -15.84 -0.02 18.88
CA TYR A 136 -14.44 0.39 18.85
C TYR A 136 -13.65 -0.43 19.87
N ARG A 137 -12.83 -1.38 19.42
CA ARG A 137 -12.18 -2.40 20.26
C ARG A 137 -10.67 -2.29 20.33
N THR A 138 -10.06 -1.54 19.40
CA THR A 138 -8.60 -1.40 19.37
C THR A 138 -8.09 -0.59 20.55
N HIS A 139 -6.93 -1.00 21.08
CA HIS A 139 -6.17 -0.24 22.09
C HIS A 139 -5.10 0.66 21.46
N CYS A 140 -4.91 0.59 20.15
CA CYS A 140 -3.85 1.33 19.45
C CYS A 140 -4.33 1.91 18.12
N ASP A 141 -4.30 1.17 17.04
CA ASP A 141 -4.63 1.64 15.69
C ASP A 141 -5.93 1.03 15.16
N PRO A 142 -6.79 1.80 14.46
CA PRO A 142 -8.03 1.30 13.90
C PRO A 142 -7.77 0.27 12.79
N ARG A 143 -8.53 -0.84 12.84
CA ARG A 143 -8.42 -1.99 11.94
C ARG A 143 -9.61 -2.06 10.99
N LEU A 144 -9.41 -2.61 9.81
CA LEU A 144 -10.50 -3.06 8.96
C LEU A 144 -11.24 -4.20 9.67
N ASN A 145 -12.57 -4.18 9.68
CA ASN A 145 -13.38 -5.28 10.16
C ASN A 145 -13.43 -6.43 9.13
N ALA A 146 -14.11 -7.54 9.47
CA ALA A 146 -14.18 -8.71 8.60
C ALA A 146 -14.77 -8.38 7.22
N SER A 147 -15.89 -7.63 7.16
CA SER A 147 -16.52 -7.24 5.92
C SER A 147 -15.66 -6.31 5.08
N GLN A 148 -15.06 -5.29 5.68
CA GLN A 148 -14.14 -4.37 5.01
C GLN A 148 -12.87 -5.08 4.52
N ALA A 149 -12.32 -6.03 5.31
CA ALA A 149 -11.16 -6.81 4.92
C ALA A 149 -11.45 -7.69 3.69
N LEU A 150 -12.62 -8.32 3.65
CA LEU A 150 -13.06 -9.13 2.52
C LEU A 150 -13.28 -8.28 1.27
N GLU A 151 -13.98 -7.15 1.40
CA GLU A 151 -14.18 -6.19 0.31
C GLU A 151 -12.84 -5.72 -0.26
N MET A 152 -11.90 -5.33 0.60
CA MET A 152 -10.57 -4.90 0.18
C MET A 152 -9.79 -6.01 -0.53
N ALA A 153 -9.92 -7.26 -0.09
CA ALA A 153 -9.27 -8.39 -0.74
C ALA A 153 -9.79 -8.61 -2.18
N PHE A 154 -11.09 -8.53 -2.39
CA PHE A 154 -11.69 -8.64 -3.73
C PHE A 154 -11.26 -7.49 -4.63
N LEU A 155 -11.33 -6.24 -4.17
CA LEU A 155 -10.94 -5.07 -4.94
C LEU A 155 -9.44 -5.13 -5.31
N THR A 156 -8.59 -5.56 -4.38
CA THR A 156 -7.16 -5.77 -4.64
C THR A 156 -6.93 -6.88 -5.68
N ALA A 157 -7.67 -7.98 -5.59
CA ALA A 157 -7.57 -9.09 -6.54
C ALA A 157 -8.00 -8.67 -7.95
N GLU A 158 -9.06 -7.88 -8.09
CA GLU A 158 -9.51 -7.34 -9.37
C GLU A 158 -8.47 -6.40 -9.99
N ALA A 159 -7.88 -5.50 -9.20
CA ALA A 159 -6.81 -4.63 -9.68
C ALA A 159 -5.60 -5.42 -10.20
N LEU A 160 -5.18 -6.45 -9.47
CA LEU A 160 -4.08 -7.34 -9.88
C LEU A 160 -4.42 -8.15 -11.14
N LYS A 161 -5.66 -8.64 -11.26
CA LYS A 161 -6.14 -9.36 -12.45
C LYS A 161 -6.06 -8.47 -13.69
N LYS A 162 -6.57 -7.25 -13.61
CA LYS A 162 -6.52 -6.26 -14.70
C LYS A 162 -5.09 -6.00 -15.17
N ILE A 163 -4.15 -5.77 -14.25
CA ILE A 163 -2.73 -5.57 -14.58
C ILE A 163 -2.13 -6.79 -15.30
N ARG A 164 -2.49 -8.00 -14.88
CA ARG A 164 -2.01 -9.25 -15.49
C ARG A 164 -2.55 -9.43 -16.91
N GLU A 165 -3.84 -9.17 -17.12
CA GLU A 165 -4.48 -9.27 -18.43
C GLU A 165 -3.87 -8.30 -19.44
N GLU A 166 -3.64 -7.04 -19.05
CA GLU A 166 -3.00 -6.05 -19.91
C GLU A 166 -1.55 -6.43 -20.28
N LYS A 167 -0.75 -6.94 -19.33
CA LYS A 167 0.60 -7.44 -19.61
C LYS A 167 0.60 -8.61 -20.59
N ASN A 168 -0.40 -9.50 -20.50
CA ASN A 168 -0.52 -10.65 -21.41
C ASN A 168 -0.94 -10.21 -22.81
N SER A 169 -1.81 -9.20 -22.95
CA SER A 169 -2.19 -8.62 -24.25
C SER A 169 -0.99 -7.99 -24.94
N GLN A 170 -0.23 -7.14 -24.23
CA GLN A 170 0.97 -6.53 -24.76
C GLN A 170 2.02 -7.55 -25.24
N LYS A 171 2.19 -8.67 -24.53
CA LYS A 171 3.09 -9.74 -24.98
C LYS A 171 2.62 -10.42 -26.26
N LYS A 172 1.31 -10.63 -26.43
CA LYS A 172 0.74 -11.23 -27.65
C LYS A 172 0.94 -10.31 -28.86
N ASP A 173 0.74 -9.01 -28.68
CA ASP A 173 0.92 -8.01 -29.76
C ASP A 173 2.38 -7.92 -30.22
N ILE A 174 3.34 -8.02 -29.30
CA ILE A 174 4.79 -8.07 -29.66
C ILE A 174 5.14 -9.35 -30.43
N ILE A 175 4.56 -10.49 -30.06
CA ILE A 175 4.83 -11.76 -30.77
C ILE A 175 4.16 -11.80 -32.15
N ALA A 176 3.01 -11.16 -32.33
CA ALA A 176 2.29 -11.11 -33.60
C ALA A 176 2.92 -10.15 -34.62
N ASN A 177 3.74 -9.19 -34.17
CA ASN A 177 4.40 -8.18 -35.00
C ASN A 177 5.89 -8.48 -35.30
N ASN A 178 6.41 -9.62 -34.85
CA ASN A 178 7.74 -10.17 -35.18
C ASN A 178 7.62 -11.45 -36.02
#